data_e208aa44fc2383a51734843558c2d26f
#
_entry.id   e208aa44fc2383a51734843558c2d26f
#
_cell.length_a   1.000
_cell.length_b   1.000
_cell.length_c   1.000
_cell.angle_alpha   90.00
_cell.angle_beta   90.00
_cell.angle_gamma   90.00
#
_symmetry.space_group_name_H-M   'P 1'
#
loop_
_entity.id
_entity.type
_entity.pdbx_description
1 polymer ?
#
loop_
_entity_poly.entity_id
_entity_poly.type
_entity_poly.pdbx_seq_one_letter_code
_entity_poly.pdbx_strand_id
1 'polypeptide(L)'
;GEKSDLLPFQNISMYETVSPNRYDYAEQYRILNEKPDIVIAPVKTILEKFPDENFYKNNSTILKVGDEIDTKILAQKFVDFGYKHSTMVSDIGEFSIRGDIVDFYSLDKHPVRIELWGDEIVDIRYFNNETQKSIEKLKSTEILPMYKFTLSDVSDDLWQKLAPKDEGEEKGYFEGIEIYQNYFNDKLVTVLDYFKDYILVLDETSELYAKYEFLDKGYEDQLQENLKLELNEILKGRNHVTFEEFIQKTAGFVKVGLNNFIDSEMDEIVEFDTQTIQSFEANLDHIADFIRKFLFPQHSDGWRIVIATDYPERVKEILAERNIFDVEYNESISSHGAVLTDFKTVILTDRELFNKRNKEITSQKRSYYKEKPEYIENINDIKEGEYVVHSIHGVGIYKGLSQQDIDGQLKDYLTIEYANKDRLHIPAEQINLLVRYRGSGSIKPKLSRMGGKDWENTKTRVKKEVEQVAY
;
A
#
# COMPACT_ATOMS: atom_id res chain seq x y z
N GLY A 1 11.24 11.39 17.94
CA GLY A 1 10.11 10.52 18.16
C GLY A 1 10.37 9.18 17.48
N GLU A 2 9.72 8.15 17.94
CA GLU A 2 9.80 6.80 17.36
C GLU A 2 9.28 6.83 15.91
N LYS A 3 9.93 6.07 15.03
CA LYS A 3 9.55 5.97 13.63
C LYS A 3 8.48 4.88 13.47
N SER A 4 7.32 5.26 12.97
CA SER A 4 6.22 4.32 12.68
C SER A 4 5.90 4.30 11.19
N ASP A 5 5.69 3.10 10.64
CA ASP A 5 5.33 2.90 9.24
C ASP A 5 4.16 1.90 9.10
N LEU A 6 3.31 2.15 8.11
CA LEU A 6 2.22 1.26 7.73
C LEU A 6 2.71 0.35 6.60
N LEU A 7 2.80 -0.96 6.88
CA LEU A 7 3.15 -1.96 5.89
C LEU A 7 1.96 -2.19 4.95
N PRO A 8 2.02 -1.77 3.68
CA PRO A 8 0.89 -1.88 2.78
C PRO A 8 0.58 -3.33 2.43
N PHE A 9 -0.67 -3.63 2.11
CA PHE A 9 -1.08 -4.91 1.55
C PHE A 9 -1.31 -4.77 0.05
N GLN A 10 -1.09 -5.88 -0.68
CA GLN A 10 -1.47 -5.95 -2.08
C GLN A 10 -2.99 -6.13 -2.18
N ASN A 11 -3.63 -5.24 -2.93
CA ASN A 11 -5.09 -5.25 -3.07
C ASN A 11 -5.61 -6.27 -4.10
N ILE A 12 -4.74 -7.15 -4.56
CA ILE A 12 -5.04 -8.20 -5.52
C ILE A 12 -5.03 -9.52 -4.75
N SER A 13 -5.93 -10.43 -5.08
CA SER A 13 -5.86 -11.77 -4.53
C SER A 13 -4.55 -12.44 -4.95
N MET A 14 -3.95 -13.19 -4.03
CA MET A 14 -2.71 -13.94 -4.26
C MET A 14 -2.86 -15.06 -5.30
N TYR A 15 -4.07 -15.28 -5.78
CA TYR A 15 -4.44 -16.29 -6.78
C TYR A 15 -5.10 -15.70 -8.03
N GLU A 16 -5.08 -14.36 -8.17
CA GLU A 16 -5.49 -13.69 -9.40
C GLU A 16 -4.32 -13.55 -10.38
N THR A 17 -4.64 -13.64 -11.67
CA THR A 17 -3.67 -13.51 -12.76
C THR A 17 -3.38 -12.04 -13.10
N VAL A 18 -3.33 -11.18 -12.08
CA VAL A 18 -3.02 -9.75 -12.18
C VAL A 18 -1.81 -9.46 -11.31
N SER A 19 -0.83 -8.78 -11.86
CA SER A 19 0.38 -8.45 -11.12
C SER A 19 0.15 -7.38 -10.05
N PRO A 20 0.79 -7.51 -8.87
CA PRO A 20 0.71 -6.57 -7.78
C PRO A 20 1.22 -5.17 -8.13
N ASN A 21 0.76 -4.18 -7.36
CA ASN A 21 1.26 -2.81 -7.49
C ASN A 21 2.73 -2.72 -7.07
N ARG A 22 3.60 -2.29 -7.98
CA ARG A 22 5.05 -2.18 -7.74
C ARG A 22 5.41 -1.14 -6.67
N TYR A 23 4.63 -0.09 -6.51
CA TYR A 23 4.84 0.91 -5.44
C TYR A 23 4.56 0.33 -4.06
N ASP A 24 3.51 -0.49 -3.91
CA ASP A 24 3.23 -1.17 -2.64
C ASP A 24 4.30 -2.20 -2.34
N TYR A 25 4.79 -2.91 -3.36
CA TYR A 25 5.91 -3.84 -3.21
C TYR A 25 7.21 -3.12 -2.80
N ALA A 26 7.53 -1.98 -3.42
CA ALA A 26 8.68 -1.19 -3.05
C ALA A 26 8.59 -0.64 -1.61
N GLU A 27 7.40 -0.23 -1.18
CA GLU A 27 7.18 0.22 0.20
C GLU A 27 7.26 -0.94 1.19
N GLN A 28 6.72 -2.12 0.85
CA GLN A 28 6.91 -3.34 1.63
C GLN A 28 8.40 -3.66 1.78
N TYR A 29 9.16 -3.68 0.68
CA TYR A 29 10.61 -3.91 0.71
C TYR A 29 11.33 -2.92 1.64
N ARG A 30 11.03 -1.61 1.50
CA ARG A 30 11.63 -0.56 2.33
C ARG A 30 11.40 -0.83 3.82
N ILE A 31 10.14 -1.05 4.22
CA ILE A 31 9.77 -1.24 5.64
C ILE A 31 10.40 -2.52 6.22
N LEU A 32 10.38 -3.62 5.46
CA LEU A 32 10.99 -4.89 5.87
C LEU A 32 12.51 -4.77 6.05
N ASN A 33 13.16 -3.92 5.27
CA ASN A 33 14.61 -3.71 5.32
C ASN A 33 15.05 -2.66 6.36
N GLU A 34 14.30 -1.54 6.46
CA GLU A 34 14.61 -0.46 7.42
C GLU A 34 14.25 -0.81 8.87
N LYS A 35 13.26 -1.68 9.08
CA LYS A 35 12.78 -2.13 10.40
C LYS A 35 12.50 -0.96 11.35
N PRO A 36 11.48 -0.11 11.07
CA PRO A 36 11.14 1.02 11.91
C PRO A 36 10.69 0.57 13.31
N ASP A 37 10.74 1.46 14.31
CA ASP A 37 10.42 1.15 15.72
C ASP A 37 9.01 0.56 15.90
N ILE A 38 8.06 1.01 15.09
CA ILE A 38 6.66 0.54 15.09
C ILE A 38 6.25 0.21 13.65
N VAL A 39 5.73 -1.01 13.46
CA VAL A 39 5.16 -1.46 12.19
C VAL A 39 3.68 -1.76 12.37
N ILE A 40 2.84 -1.09 11.62
CA ILE A 40 1.39 -1.35 11.57
C ILE A 40 1.13 -2.22 10.34
N ALA A 41 0.59 -3.42 10.53
CA ALA A 41 0.32 -4.35 9.44
C ALA A 41 -1.17 -4.76 9.44
N PRO A 42 -1.92 -4.49 8.37
CA PRO A 42 -3.26 -5.05 8.19
C PRO A 42 -3.23 -6.57 8.09
N VAL A 43 -4.33 -7.23 8.46
CA VAL A 43 -4.44 -8.70 8.38
C VAL A 43 -4.08 -9.23 6.98
N LYS A 44 -4.48 -8.55 5.91
CA LYS A 44 -4.13 -8.94 4.53
C LYS A 44 -2.62 -9.00 4.30
N THR A 45 -1.84 -8.09 4.90
CA THR A 45 -0.37 -8.11 4.78
C THR A 45 0.24 -9.28 5.56
N ILE A 46 -0.36 -9.64 6.71
CA ILE A 46 0.10 -10.79 7.51
C ILE A 46 -0.08 -12.11 6.75
N LEU A 47 -1.09 -12.18 5.90
CA LEU A 47 -1.35 -13.35 5.05
C LEU A 47 -0.34 -13.46 3.88
N GLU A 48 0.36 -12.39 3.51
CA GLU A 48 1.32 -12.43 2.41
C GLU A 48 2.60 -13.16 2.80
N LYS A 49 3.21 -13.83 1.82
CA LYS A 49 4.57 -14.40 1.92
C LYS A 49 5.58 -13.45 1.27
N PHE A 50 6.75 -13.37 1.89
CA PHE A 50 7.85 -12.49 1.48
C PHE A 50 9.12 -13.30 1.24
N PRO A 51 10.05 -12.88 0.37
CA PRO A 51 11.36 -13.48 0.31
C PRO A 51 12.07 -13.35 1.66
N ASP A 52 12.97 -14.28 1.98
CA ASP A 52 13.84 -14.11 3.15
C ASP A 52 14.86 -12.98 2.93
N GLU A 53 15.50 -12.51 4.00
CA GLU A 53 16.50 -11.43 3.92
C GLU A 53 17.70 -11.79 3.00
N ASN A 54 18.00 -13.09 2.84
CA ASN A 54 19.10 -13.52 1.99
C ASN A 54 18.77 -13.43 0.52
N PHE A 55 17.51 -13.50 0.15
CA PHE A 55 17.08 -13.36 -1.25
C PHE A 55 17.58 -12.05 -1.85
N TYR A 56 17.33 -10.92 -1.20
CA TYR A 56 17.80 -9.62 -1.70
C TYR A 56 19.30 -9.48 -1.66
N LYS A 57 19.98 -9.99 -0.61
CA LYS A 57 21.44 -9.99 -0.53
C LYS A 57 22.11 -10.79 -1.65
N ASN A 58 21.50 -11.90 -2.06
CA ASN A 58 22.01 -12.78 -3.11
C ASN A 58 21.60 -12.33 -4.52
N ASN A 59 20.49 -11.61 -4.63
CA ASN A 59 19.89 -11.19 -5.91
C ASN A 59 19.91 -9.66 -6.05
N SER A 60 20.89 -8.97 -5.50
CA SER A 60 21.12 -7.55 -5.77
C SER A 60 22.41 -7.32 -6.57
N THR A 61 22.49 -6.16 -7.20
CA THR A 61 23.71 -5.73 -7.88
C THR A 61 24.04 -4.30 -7.44
N ILE A 62 25.15 -4.16 -6.73
CA ILE A 62 25.63 -2.86 -6.27
C ILE A 62 26.59 -2.31 -7.30
N LEU A 63 26.36 -1.10 -7.79
CA LEU A 63 27.19 -0.36 -8.72
C LEU A 63 27.76 0.89 -8.03
N LYS A 64 29.05 1.17 -8.26
CA LYS A 64 29.75 2.31 -7.66
C LYS A 64 30.43 3.15 -8.74
N VAL A 65 30.63 4.41 -8.46
CA VAL A 65 31.46 5.27 -9.31
C VAL A 65 32.87 4.70 -9.35
N GLY A 66 33.41 4.49 -10.56
CA GLY A 66 34.69 3.88 -10.84
C GLY A 66 34.61 2.38 -11.17
N ASP A 67 33.44 1.73 -11.07
CA ASP A 67 33.27 0.34 -11.52
C ASP A 67 33.25 0.27 -13.05
N GLU A 68 33.78 -0.82 -13.60
CA GLU A 68 33.67 -1.17 -15.03
C GLU A 68 32.46 -2.09 -15.23
N ILE A 69 31.60 -1.77 -16.20
CA ILE A 69 30.39 -2.55 -16.51
C ILE A 69 30.25 -2.82 -18.00
N ASP A 70 29.83 -4.03 -18.35
CA ASP A 70 29.33 -4.36 -19.69
C ASP A 70 27.82 -4.08 -19.74
N THR A 71 27.40 -3.10 -20.55
CA THR A 71 25.99 -2.69 -20.68
C THR A 71 25.09 -3.80 -21.20
N LYS A 72 25.61 -4.79 -21.96
CA LYS A 72 24.83 -5.94 -22.43
C LYS A 72 24.56 -6.92 -21.30
N ILE A 73 25.58 -7.20 -20.48
CA ILE A 73 25.43 -8.04 -19.27
C ILE A 73 24.46 -7.37 -18.31
N LEU A 74 24.59 -6.05 -18.12
CA LEU A 74 23.69 -5.29 -17.27
C LEU A 74 22.25 -5.31 -17.79
N ALA A 75 22.03 -5.21 -19.10
CA ALA A 75 20.70 -5.32 -19.71
C ALA A 75 20.06 -6.70 -19.45
N GLN A 76 20.83 -7.78 -19.59
CA GLN A 76 20.36 -9.13 -19.26
C GLN A 76 20.00 -9.26 -17.78
N LYS A 77 20.78 -8.62 -16.91
CA LYS A 77 20.51 -8.60 -15.47
C LYS A 77 19.20 -7.85 -15.14
N PHE A 78 18.95 -6.72 -15.79
CA PHE A 78 17.66 -6.01 -15.66
C PHE A 78 16.48 -6.90 -16.07
N VAL A 79 16.60 -7.60 -17.20
CA VAL A 79 15.55 -8.53 -17.66
C VAL A 79 15.37 -9.68 -16.67
N ASP A 80 16.47 -10.28 -16.18
CA ASP A 80 16.42 -11.35 -15.17
C ASP A 80 15.74 -10.90 -13.87
N PHE A 81 15.94 -9.65 -13.49
CA PHE A 81 15.33 -9.03 -12.30
C PHE A 81 13.90 -8.49 -12.52
N GLY A 82 13.37 -8.62 -13.73
CA GLY A 82 11.97 -8.24 -14.03
C GLY A 82 11.77 -6.79 -14.42
N TYR A 83 12.84 -6.09 -14.81
CA TYR A 83 12.68 -4.75 -15.39
C TYR A 83 12.23 -4.82 -16.84
N LYS A 84 11.41 -3.87 -17.22
CA LYS A 84 10.94 -3.69 -18.59
C LYS A 84 11.77 -2.61 -19.29
N HIS A 85 12.29 -2.94 -20.49
CA HIS A 85 12.98 -1.94 -21.31
C HIS A 85 12.00 -0.84 -21.75
N SER A 86 12.40 0.41 -21.57
CA SER A 86 11.66 1.60 -21.96
C SER A 86 12.60 2.59 -22.64
N THR A 87 12.06 3.41 -23.55
CA THR A 87 12.86 4.49 -24.16
C THR A 87 13.16 5.61 -23.17
N MET A 88 12.26 5.81 -22.20
CA MET A 88 12.40 6.75 -21.10
C MET A 88 11.85 6.13 -19.83
N VAL A 89 12.66 6.17 -18.77
CA VAL A 89 12.27 5.62 -17.46
C VAL A 89 11.35 6.59 -16.76
N SER A 90 10.13 6.14 -16.48
CA SER A 90 9.07 6.91 -15.83
C SER A 90 8.43 6.18 -14.67
N ASP A 91 8.56 4.86 -14.57
CA ASP A 91 7.89 4.04 -13.57
C ASP A 91 8.84 3.00 -12.94
N ILE A 92 8.50 2.51 -11.75
CA ILE A 92 9.26 1.48 -11.04
C ILE A 92 9.32 0.22 -11.90
N GLY A 93 10.53 -0.37 -11.98
CA GLY A 93 10.80 -1.54 -12.78
C GLY A 93 10.98 -1.25 -14.26
N GLU A 94 11.25 -0.03 -14.65
CA GLU A 94 11.70 0.32 -16.00
C GLU A 94 13.21 0.55 -16.05
N PHE A 95 13.83 0.23 -17.18
CA PHE A 95 15.22 0.59 -17.49
C PHE A 95 15.37 1.05 -18.93
N SER A 96 16.42 1.84 -19.19
CA SER A 96 16.80 2.33 -20.52
C SER A 96 18.32 2.40 -20.64
N ILE A 97 18.85 1.96 -21.76
CA ILE A 97 20.29 2.09 -22.08
C ILE A 97 20.38 2.87 -23.39
N ARG A 98 21.05 4.02 -23.35
CA ARG A 98 21.16 4.94 -24.50
C ARG A 98 22.60 5.47 -24.59
N GLY A 99 23.40 4.84 -25.45
CA GLY A 99 24.83 5.17 -25.55
C GLY A 99 25.53 4.98 -24.19
N ASP A 100 26.10 6.06 -23.66
CA ASP A 100 26.84 6.07 -22.40
C ASP A 100 25.94 6.34 -21.17
N ILE A 101 24.61 6.27 -21.32
CA ILE A 101 23.64 6.54 -20.25
C ILE A 101 22.82 5.29 -19.96
N VAL A 102 22.77 4.90 -18.68
CA VAL A 102 21.87 3.86 -18.15
C VAL A 102 20.94 4.49 -17.14
N ASP A 103 19.64 4.44 -17.44
CA ASP A 103 18.58 4.88 -16.54
C ASP A 103 17.81 3.67 -16.04
N PHE A 104 17.43 3.65 -14.76
CA PHE A 104 16.54 2.63 -14.21
C PHE A 104 15.81 3.11 -12.96
N TYR A 105 14.66 2.50 -12.67
CA TYR A 105 13.90 2.78 -11.47
C TYR A 105 13.73 1.49 -10.65
N SER A 106 14.56 1.34 -9.62
CA SER A 106 14.53 0.21 -8.69
C SER A 106 13.48 0.41 -7.59
N LEU A 107 13.49 -0.44 -6.56
CA LEU A 107 12.66 -0.32 -5.35
C LEU A 107 13.16 0.82 -4.44
N ASP A 108 13.47 1.97 -5.00
CA ASP A 108 14.01 3.15 -4.33
C ASP A 108 13.06 4.34 -4.54
N LYS A 109 13.30 5.45 -3.84
CA LYS A 109 12.46 6.66 -3.87
C LYS A 109 12.46 7.39 -5.20
N HIS A 110 13.55 7.28 -5.97
CA HIS A 110 13.75 7.95 -7.24
C HIS A 110 14.45 7.04 -8.25
N PRO A 111 14.22 7.25 -9.53
CA PRO A 111 15.02 6.60 -10.56
C PRO A 111 16.46 7.08 -10.55
N VAL A 112 17.33 6.21 -11.01
CA VAL A 112 18.79 6.41 -11.04
C VAL A 112 19.26 6.56 -12.48
N ARG A 113 20.16 7.51 -12.71
CA ARG A 113 20.91 7.70 -13.94
C ARG A 113 22.38 7.44 -13.69
N ILE A 114 22.97 6.57 -14.49
CA ILE A 114 24.41 6.27 -14.53
C ILE A 114 24.97 6.85 -15.82
N GLU A 115 26.09 7.56 -15.74
CA GLU A 115 26.86 8.00 -16.90
C GLU A 115 28.14 7.19 -16.98
N LEU A 116 28.47 6.73 -18.19
CA LEU A 116 29.64 5.94 -18.50
C LEU A 116 30.64 6.75 -19.31
N TRP A 117 31.91 6.40 -19.16
CA TRP A 117 32.95 6.78 -20.08
C TRP A 117 33.62 5.50 -20.57
N GLY A 118 33.26 5.04 -21.79
CA GLY A 118 33.53 3.67 -22.21
C GLY A 118 32.75 2.70 -21.32
N ASP A 119 33.45 1.82 -20.62
CA ASP A 119 32.83 0.86 -19.69
C ASP A 119 32.87 1.32 -18.22
N GLU A 120 33.56 2.45 -17.91
CA GLU A 120 33.68 2.96 -16.53
C GLU A 120 32.51 3.86 -16.13
N ILE A 121 31.97 3.64 -14.92
CA ILE A 121 30.95 4.49 -14.30
C ILE A 121 31.60 5.78 -13.79
N VAL A 122 31.30 6.92 -14.40
CA VAL A 122 31.86 8.23 -14.01
C VAL A 122 30.91 9.06 -13.15
N ASP A 123 29.60 8.83 -13.23
CA ASP A 123 28.63 9.51 -12.39
C ASP A 123 27.39 8.66 -12.12
N ILE A 124 26.86 8.76 -10.90
CA ILE A 124 25.59 8.15 -10.50
C ILE A 124 24.76 9.22 -9.81
N ARG A 125 23.48 9.35 -10.17
CA ARG A 125 22.59 10.34 -9.57
C ARG A 125 21.13 9.93 -9.60
N TYR A 126 20.36 10.42 -8.64
CA TYR A 126 18.90 10.42 -8.74
C TYR A 126 18.42 11.47 -9.75
N PHE A 127 17.33 11.18 -10.42
CA PHE A 127 16.62 12.13 -11.25
C PHE A 127 15.11 12.07 -11.02
N ASN A 128 14.41 13.13 -11.38
CA ASN A 128 12.97 13.17 -11.30
C ASN A 128 12.37 12.51 -12.55
N ASN A 129 11.47 11.54 -12.39
CA ASN A 129 10.89 10.75 -13.46
C ASN A 129 10.02 11.56 -14.43
N GLU A 130 9.35 12.63 -13.98
CA GLU A 130 8.52 13.49 -14.83
C GLU A 130 9.37 14.52 -15.60
N THR A 131 10.24 15.24 -14.87
CA THR A 131 11.00 16.35 -15.46
C THR A 131 12.35 15.91 -16.04
N GLN A 132 12.78 14.66 -15.78
CA GLN A 132 14.08 14.09 -16.16
C GLN A 132 15.30 14.87 -15.63
N LYS A 133 15.10 15.80 -14.70
CA LYS A 133 16.17 16.61 -14.10
C LYS A 133 16.86 15.88 -12.96
N SER A 134 18.18 16.03 -12.88
CA SER A 134 18.99 15.50 -11.77
C SER A 134 18.55 16.10 -10.43
N ILE A 135 18.52 15.26 -9.39
CA ILE A 135 18.16 15.63 -8.02
C ILE A 135 19.41 15.66 -7.14
N GLU A 136 20.10 14.53 -7.03
CA GLU A 136 21.20 14.33 -6.09
C GLU A 136 22.22 13.36 -6.65
N LYS A 137 23.53 13.61 -6.39
CA LYS A 137 24.59 12.68 -6.76
C LYS A 137 24.76 11.59 -5.71
N LEU A 138 25.02 10.38 -6.20
CA LEU A 138 25.23 9.20 -5.41
C LEU A 138 26.66 8.67 -5.58
N LYS A 139 27.19 7.97 -4.59
CA LYS A 139 28.47 7.22 -4.68
C LYS A 139 28.26 5.80 -5.20
N SER A 140 27.08 5.25 -4.93
CA SER A 140 26.68 3.90 -5.32
C SER A 140 25.19 3.82 -5.44
N THR A 141 24.72 2.80 -6.15
CA THR A 141 23.30 2.44 -6.28
C THR A 141 23.15 0.94 -6.26
N GLU A 142 21.94 0.47 -6.01
CA GLU A 142 21.61 -0.95 -5.95
C GLU A 142 20.45 -1.28 -6.89
N ILE A 143 20.63 -2.33 -7.68
CA ILE A 143 19.60 -2.89 -8.55
C ILE A 143 19.00 -4.09 -7.82
N LEU A 144 17.70 -4.08 -7.58
CA LEU A 144 16.94 -5.10 -6.84
C LEU A 144 15.94 -5.80 -7.76
N PRO A 145 15.59 -7.08 -7.49
CA PRO A 145 14.54 -7.76 -8.23
C PRO A 145 13.17 -7.09 -8.04
N MET A 146 12.39 -7.01 -9.13
CA MET A 146 11.04 -6.45 -9.15
C MET A 146 9.96 -7.45 -8.74
N TYR A 147 10.35 -8.69 -8.45
CA TYR A 147 9.49 -9.80 -8.05
C TYR A 147 10.12 -10.55 -6.87
N LYS A 148 9.35 -11.40 -6.22
CA LYS A 148 9.80 -12.24 -5.10
C LYS A 148 10.65 -13.45 -5.56
N PHE A 149 11.08 -13.46 -6.82
CA PHE A 149 11.93 -14.45 -7.51
C PHE A 149 12.61 -13.79 -8.70
N THR A 150 13.57 -14.45 -9.34
CA THR A 150 14.22 -14.01 -10.58
C THR A 150 13.89 -14.95 -11.74
N LEU A 151 14.04 -14.52 -12.99
CA LEU A 151 13.82 -15.41 -14.15
C LEU A 151 14.79 -16.59 -14.15
N SER A 152 15.99 -16.41 -13.63
CA SER A 152 16.97 -17.50 -13.49
C SER A 152 16.51 -18.59 -12.52
N ASP A 153 15.59 -18.30 -11.58
CA ASP A 153 14.98 -19.30 -10.69
C ASP A 153 13.96 -20.17 -11.43
N VAL A 154 13.47 -19.75 -12.60
CA VAL A 154 12.44 -20.43 -13.38
C VAL A 154 13.09 -21.28 -14.46
N SER A 155 12.89 -22.60 -14.48
CA SER A 155 13.39 -23.45 -15.58
C SER A 155 12.65 -23.15 -16.89
N ASP A 156 13.33 -23.36 -18.03
CA ASP A 156 12.73 -23.10 -19.34
C ASP A 156 11.51 -24.00 -19.60
N ASP A 157 11.58 -25.28 -19.21
CA ASP A 157 10.46 -26.22 -19.31
C ASP A 157 9.24 -25.76 -18.49
N LEU A 158 9.47 -25.21 -17.30
CA LEU A 158 8.43 -24.69 -16.45
C LEU A 158 7.84 -23.41 -17.03
N TRP A 159 8.69 -22.50 -17.49
CA TRP A 159 8.24 -21.26 -18.12
C TRP A 159 7.36 -21.53 -19.35
N GLN A 160 7.75 -22.44 -20.23
CA GLN A 160 6.95 -22.80 -21.42
C GLN A 160 5.58 -23.38 -21.09
N LYS A 161 5.45 -24.04 -19.93
CA LYS A 161 4.15 -24.57 -19.45
C LYS A 161 3.25 -23.48 -18.87
N LEU A 162 3.85 -22.44 -18.28
CA LEU A 162 3.13 -21.38 -17.54
C LEU A 162 2.84 -20.16 -18.40
N ALA A 163 3.73 -19.84 -19.34
CA ALA A 163 3.60 -18.63 -20.16
C ALA A 163 2.33 -18.67 -21.03
N PRO A 164 1.59 -17.59 -21.12
CA PRO A 164 0.49 -17.45 -22.06
C PRO A 164 0.97 -17.69 -23.50
N LYS A 165 0.14 -18.32 -24.33
CA LYS A 165 0.51 -18.69 -25.70
C LYS A 165 0.82 -17.52 -26.64
N ASP A 166 0.46 -16.33 -26.25
CA ASP A 166 0.69 -15.06 -26.96
C ASP A 166 1.95 -14.28 -26.51
N GLU A 167 2.62 -14.75 -25.44
CA GLU A 167 3.85 -14.09 -24.91
C GLU A 167 5.13 -14.37 -25.72
N GLY A 168 5.06 -15.18 -26.76
CA GLY A 168 6.23 -15.51 -27.60
C GLY A 168 7.07 -16.68 -27.08
N GLU A 169 8.24 -16.92 -27.73
CA GLU A 169 9.12 -18.05 -27.39
C GLU A 169 10.23 -17.66 -26.38
N GLU A 170 10.50 -16.37 -26.19
CA GLU A 170 11.53 -15.89 -25.28
C GLU A 170 11.03 -15.84 -23.84
N LYS A 171 11.86 -16.37 -22.92
CA LYS A 171 11.56 -16.36 -21.50
C LYS A 171 11.52 -14.94 -20.95
N GLY A 172 10.40 -14.60 -20.33
CA GLY A 172 10.15 -13.27 -19.79
C GLY A 172 9.10 -13.28 -18.67
N TYR A 173 8.86 -12.12 -18.08
CA TYR A 173 7.79 -11.95 -17.12
C TYR A 173 6.48 -11.64 -17.86
N PHE A 174 5.40 -12.29 -17.44
CA PHE A 174 4.05 -12.05 -17.91
C PHE A 174 3.13 -11.67 -16.75
N GLU A 175 1.99 -11.06 -17.05
CA GLU A 175 1.05 -10.59 -16.04
C GLU A 175 0.47 -11.76 -15.23
N GLY A 176 0.50 -11.64 -13.90
CA GLY A 176 0.01 -12.66 -12.98
C GLY A 176 0.99 -13.82 -12.73
N ILE A 177 2.24 -13.75 -13.21
CA ILE A 177 3.26 -14.79 -12.95
C ILE A 177 3.48 -15.02 -11.44
N GLU A 178 3.14 -14.04 -10.59
CA GLU A 178 3.31 -14.08 -9.14
C GLU A 178 2.49 -15.18 -8.46
N ILE A 179 1.42 -15.67 -9.09
CA ILE A 179 0.66 -16.81 -8.56
C ILE A 179 1.53 -18.08 -8.41
N TYR A 180 2.64 -18.13 -9.15
CA TYR A 180 3.58 -19.25 -9.14
C TYR A 180 4.81 -18.99 -8.26
N GLN A 181 4.86 -17.91 -7.47
CA GLN A 181 6.04 -17.51 -6.70
C GLN A 181 6.59 -18.62 -5.78
N ASN A 182 5.75 -19.47 -5.19
CA ASN A 182 6.17 -20.58 -4.34
C ASN A 182 6.90 -21.71 -5.09
N TYR A 183 6.86 -21.69 -6.42
CA TYR A 183 7.66 -22.61 -7.25
C TYR A 183 9.04 -22.09 -7.53
N PHE A 184 9.12 -20.76 -7.67
CA PHE A 184 10.33 -20.10 -8.09
C PHE A 184 11.20 -19.73 -6.88
N ASN A 185 10.58 -19.58 -5.71
CA ASN A 185 11.29 -19.29 -4.47
C ASN A 185 10.72 -20.15 -3.33
N ASP A 186 11.47 -21.17 -2.93
CA ASP A 186 11.12 -22.09 -1.83
C ASP A 186 11.41 -21.52 -0.44
N LYS A 187 12.03 -20.32 -0.36
CA LYS A 187 12.43 -19.63 0.87
C LYS A 187 11.54 -18.43 1.19
N LEU A 188 10.25 -18.51 0.84
CA LEU A 188 9.31 -17.49 1.26
C LEU A 188 8.98 -17.63 2.75
N VAL A 189 8.98 -16.50 3.44
CA VAL A 189 8.75 -16.37 4.89
C VAL A 189 7.56 -15.45 5.16
N THR A 190 7.13 -15.37 6.41
CA THR A 190 6.07 -14.45 6.84
C THR A 190 6.66 -13.10 7.27
N VAL A 191 5.84 -12.06 7.33
CA VAL A 191 6.24 -10.77 7.90
C VAL A 191 6.75 -10.91 9.34
N LEU A 192 6.19 -11.83 10.12
CA LEU A 192 6.60 -12.09 11.50
C LEU A 192 8.06 -12.57 11.60
N ASP A 193 8.58 -13.23 10.55
CA ASP A 193 9.97 -13.67 10.52
C ASP A 193 10.97 -12.51 10.42
N TYR A 194 10.53 -11.36 9.89
CA TYR A 194 11.34 -10.14 9.83
C TYR A 194 11.39 -9.39 11.17
N PHE A 195 10.33 -9.51 11.99
CA PHE A 195 10.14 -8.72 13.21
C PHE A 195 10.11 -9.58 14.48
N LYS A 196 10.92 -10.64 14.53
CA LYS A 196 10.95 -11.62 15.64
C LYS A 196 11.19 -11.02 17.03
N ASP A 197 11.95 -9.92 17.07
CA ASP A 197 12.35 -9.25 18.32
C ASP A 197 11.36 -8.14 18.72
N TYR A 198 10.25 -7.97 17.98
CA TYR A 198 9.24 -6.98 18.28
C TYR A 198 8.18 -7.53 19.23
N ILE A 199 7.52 -6.63 19.95
CA ILE A 199 6.28 -6.96 20.67
C ILE A 199 5.15 -6.99 19.69
N LEU A 200 4.35 -8.05 19.71
CA LEU A 200 3.18 -8.19 18.84
C LEU A 200 1.96 -7.59 19.54
N VAL A 201 1.46 -6.49 18.99
CA VAL A 201 0.23 -5.85 19.44
C VAL A 201 -0.92 -6.31 18.56
N LEU A 202 -1.97 -6.87 19.12
CA LEU A 202 -3.17 -7.33 18.45
C LEU A 202 -4.32 -6.38 18.79
N ASP A 203 -4.82 -5.67 17.79
CA ASP A 203 -5.94 -4.75 17.91
C ASP A 203 -7.25 -5.51 17.69
N GLU A 204 -8.16 -5.50 18.70
CA GLU A 204 -9.40 -6.27 18.74
C GLU A 204 -9.17 -7.75 18.38
N THR A 205 -8.46 -8.46 19.25
CA THR A 205 -7.92 -9.81 19.00
C THR A 205 -8.94 -10.78 18.41
N SER A 206 -10.15 -10.83 18.97
CA SER A 206 -11.21 -11.74 18.50
C SER A 206 -11.69 -11.38 17.09
N GLU A 207 -11.84 -10.09 16.78
CA GLU A 207 -12.25 -9.63 15.44
C GLU A 207 -11.12 -9.87 14.42
N LEU A 208 -9.86 -9.64 14.85
CA LEU A 208 -8.68 -9.92 14.04
C LEU A 208 -8.62 -11.40 13.65
N TYR A 209 -8.80 -12.31 14.59
CA TYR A 209 -8.77 -13.75 14.33
C TYR A 209 -9.93 -14.18 13.42
N ALA A 210 -11.13 -13.74 13.70
CA ALA A 210 -12.29 -14.02 12.84
C ALA A 210 -12.08 -13.51 11.41
N LYS A 211 -11.50 -12.29 11.26
CA LYS A 211 -11.17 -11.74 9.93
C LYS A 211 -10.07 -12.54 9.23
N TYR A 212 -9.07 -13.00 9.99
CA TYR A 212 -8.00 -13.83 9.44
C TYR A 212 -8.53 -15.14 8.89
N GLU A 213 -9.33 -15.89 9.70
CA GLU A 213 -9.95 -17.15 9.29
C GLU A 213 -10.85 -17.00 8.07
N PHE A 214 -11.62 -15.91 8.03
CA PHE A 214 -12.47 -15.61 6.87
C PHE A 214 -11.65 -15.41 5.59
N LEU A 215 -10.53 -14.68 5.65
CA LEU A 215 -9.65 -14.44 4.50
C LEU A 215 -8.89 -15.70 4.11
N ASP A 216 -8.38 -16.46 5.08
CA ASP A 216 -7.66 -17.72 4.86
C ASP A 216 -8.55 -18.71 4.10
N LYS A 217 -9.79 -18.90 4.57
CA LYS A 217 -10.78 -19.73 3.90
C LYS A 217 -11.08 -19.24 2.48
N GLY A 218 -11.23 -17.93 2.27
CA GLY A 218 -11.46 -17.35 0.95
C GLY A 218 -10.31 -17.62 -0.01
N TYR A 219 -9.05 -17.54 0.46
CA TYR A 219 -7.89 -17.88 -0.36
C TYR A 219 -7.77 -19.37 -0.64
N GLU A 220 -8.12 -20.22 0.32
CA GLU A 220 -8.17 -21.67 0.09
C GLU A 220 -9.21 -22.05 -0.96
N ASP A 221 -10.40 -21.42 -0.91
CA ASP A 221 -11.46 -21.65 -1.91
C ASP A 221 -10.98 -21.21 -3.31
N GLN A 222 -10.32 -20.05 -3.45
CA GLN A 222 -9.72 -19.58 -4.71
C GLN A 222 -8.62 -20.53 -5.22
N LEU A 223 -7.77 -21.03 -4.33
CA LEU A 223 -6.75 -22.00 -4.68
C LEU A 223 -7.42 -23.29 -5.24
N GLN A 224 -8.48 -23.79 -4.60
CA GLN A 224 -9.20 -24.98 -5.04
C GLN A 224 -9.92 -24.76 -6.38
N GLU A 225 -10.44 -23.57 -6.65
CA GLU A 225 -11.02 -23.23 -7.96
C GLU A 225 -9.96 -23.22 -9.06
N ASN A 226 -8.83 -22.57 -8.83
CA ASN A 226 -7.69 -22.56 -9.77
C ASN A 226 -7.14 -23.97 -10.01
N LEU A 227 -7.12 -24.80 -8.98
CA LEU A 227 -6.74 -26.20 -9.09
C LEU A 227 -7.69 -27.02 -9.99
N LYS A 228 -8.93 -26.68 -10.15
CA LYS A 228 -9.89 -27.34 -11.06
C LYS A 228 -9.69 -26.94 -12.53
N LEU A 229 -9.03 -25.85 -12.82
CA LEU A 229 -8.85 -25.26 -14.16
C LEU A 229 -7.59 -25.77 -14.89
N GLU A 230 -7.19 -27.05 -14.75
CA GLU A 230 -5.99 -27.65 -15.41
C GLU A 230 -4.61 -27.07 -15.00
N LEU A 231 -4.57 -26.07 -14.13
CA LEU A 231 -3.32 -25.58 -13.51
C LEU A 231 -2.83 -26.52 -12.39
N ASN A 232 -3.49 -27.65 -12.24
CA ASN A 232 -3.46 -28.55 -11.09
C ASN A 232 -2.11 -29.18 -10.74
N GLU A 233 -1.22 -29.38 -11.71
CA GLU A 233 0.09 -29.97 -11.42
C GLU A 233 1.12 -28.92 -11.02
N ILE A 234 0.78 -27.66 -11.23
CA ILE A 234 1.71 -26.55 -11.17
C ILE A 234 1.54 -25.70 -9.90
N LEU A 235 0.34 -25.57 -9.33
CA LEU A 235 0.14 -24.83 -8.08
C LEU A 235 0.41 -25.73 -6.85
N LYS A 236 1.69 -26.02 -6.58
CA LYS A 236 2.09 -26.74 -5.36
C LYS A 236 2.37 -25.73 -4.25
N GLY A 237 1.49 -25.63 -3.32
CA GLY A 237 1.70 -24.80 -2.13
C GLY A 237 0.88 -23.52 -2.13
N ARG A 238 0.67 -23.03 -0.95
CA ARG A 238 -0.13 -21.83 -0.70
C ARG A 238 0.70 -20.57 -0.83
N ASN A 239 0.21 -19.60 -1.58
CA ASN A 239 0.83 -18.25 -1.64
C ASN A 239 0.52 -17.40 -0.41
N HIS A 240 -0.36 -17.87 0.47
CA HIS A 240 -0.73 -17.18 1.70
C HIS A 240 -0.26 -17.95 2.94
N VAL A 241 -0.21 -17.25 4.06
CA VAL A 241 0.05 -17.79 5.40
C VAL A 241 -1.28 -18.24 5.98
N THR A 242 -1.41 -19.52 6.34
CA THR A 242 -2.65 -20.04 6.93
C THR A 242 -2.85 -19.51 8.35
N PHE A 243 -4.08 -19.54 8.85
CA PHE A 243 -4.37 -19.16 10.24
C PHE A 243 -3.59 -20.03 11.23
N GLU A 244 -3.44 -21.32 10.95
CA GLU A 244 -2.66 -22.23 11.79
C GLU A 244 -1.17 -21.86 11.81
N GLU A 245 -0.55 -21.54 10.64
CA GLU A 245 0.82 -21.05 10.54
C GLU A 245 1.00 -19.74 11.31
N PHE A 246 0.03 -18.82 11.21
CA PHE A 246 0.04 -17.56 11.94
C PHE A 246 0.05 -17.80 13.47
N ILE A 247 -0.85 -18.63 13.99
CA ILE A 247 -0.91 -18.94 15.42
C ILE A 247 0.39 -19.58 15.90
N GLN A 248 0.95 -20.54 15.15
CA GLN A 248 2.23 -21.17 15.46
C GLN A 248 3.38 -20.15 15.51
N LYS A 249 3.44 -19.24 14.55
CA LYS A 249 4.47 -18.20 14.47
C LYS A 249 4.35 -17.19 15.60
N THR A 250 3.14 -16.81 16.00
CA THR A 250 2.93 -15.86 17.09
C THR A 250 3.22 -16.41 18.47
N ALA A 251 3.35 -17.74 18.62
CA ALA A 251 3.65 -18.37 19.89
C ALA A 251 5.00 -17.95 20.50
N GLY A 252 5.95 -17.50 19.66
CA GLY A 252 7.26 -17.02 20.09
C GLY A 252 7.32 -15.54 20.50
N PHE A 253 6.22 -14.78 20.32
CA PHE A 253 6.19 -13.35 20.59
C PHE A 253 5.68 -13.02 22.00
N VAL A 254 6.20 -11.94 22.58
CA VAL A 254 5.48 -11.22 23.63
C VAL A 254 4.27 -10.56 22.99
N LYS A 255 3.07 -10.90 23.47
CA LYS A 255 1.81 -10.43 22.88
C LYS A 255 1.08 -9.46 23.80
N VAL A 256 0.51 -8.41 23.23
CA VAL A 256 -0.37 -7.46 23.91
C VAL A 256 -1.66 -7.35 23.10
N GLY A 257 -2.78 -7.69 23.71
CA GLY A 257 -4.12 -7.47 23.12
C GLY A 257 -4.65 -6.09 23.53
N LEU A 258 -5.12 -5.32 22.57
CA LEU A 258 -5.87 -4.08 22.79
C LEU A 258 -7.33 -4.37 22.45
N ASN A 259 -8.16 -4.57 23.47
CA ASN A 259 -9.53 -5.05 23.29
C ASN A 259 -10.53 -4.13 24.01
N ASN A 260 -11.70 -3.91 23.42
CA ASN A 260 -12.80 -3.22 24.10
C ASN A 260 -13.52 -4.11 25.11
N PHE A 261 -13.37 -5.43 24.99
CA PHE A 261 -13.93 -6.41 25.90
C PHE A 261 -12.86 -7.32 26.46
N ILE A 262 -13.06 -7.80 27.68
CA ILE A 262 -12.13 -8.70 28.35
C ILE A 262 -12.00 -9.99 27.53
N ASP A 263 -10.78 -10.31 27.16
CA ASP A 263 -10.42 -11.59 26.55
C ASP A 263 -9.95 -12.54 27.66
N SER A 264 -10.74 -13.59 27.92
CA SER A 264 -10.47 -14.55 29.00
C SER A 264 -9.28 -15.48 28.72
N GLU A 265 -8.72 -15.44 27.54
CA GLU A 265 -7.55 -16.26 27.16
C GLU A 265 -6.21 -15.58 27.48
N MET A 266 -6.22 -14.33 27.97
CA MET A 266 -5.01 -13.59 28.35
C MET A 266 -4.57 -13.91 29.78
N ASP A 267 -3.26 -14.08 29.97
CA ASP A 267 -2.65 -14.39 31.28
C ASP A 267 -2.74 -13.22 32.26
N GLU A 268 -2.66 -11.99 31.77
CA GLU A 268 -2.72 -10.76 32.56
C GLU A 268 -3.65 -9.74 31.87
N ILE A 269 -4.55 -9.14 32.63
CA ILE A 269 -5.52 -8.16 32.12
C ILE A 269 -5.32 -6.85 32.89
N VAL A 270 -5.12 -5.77 32.13
CA VAL A 270 -5.09 -4.40 32.63
C VAL A 270 -6.28 -3.64 32.04
N GLU A 271 -7.21 -3.25 32.91
CA GLU A 271 -8.37 -2.46 32.50
C GLU A 271 -8.07 -0.96 32.59
N PHE A 272 -8.46 -0.22 31.57
CA PHE A 272 -8.43 1.24 31.58
C PHE A 272 -9.86 1.77 31.48
N ASP A 273 -10.26 2.59 32.47
CA ASP A 273 -11.54 3.30 32.39
C ASP A 273 -11.45 4.44 31.38
N THR A 274 -12.01 4.19 30.18
CA THR A 274 -12.03 5.13 29.07
C THR A 274 -13.47 5.40 28.64
N GLN A 275 -13.78 6.67 28.33
CA GLN A 275 -15.11 7.06 27.84
C GLN A 275 -14.96 7.84 26.55
N THR A 276 -15.75 7.48 25.54
CA THR A 276 -15.82 8.23 24.29
C THR A 276 -16.56 9.53 24.50
N ILE A 277 -16.14 10.59 23.79
CA ILE A 277 -16.77 11.91 23.85
C ILE A 277 -17.59 12.10 22.57
N GLN A 278 -18.88 12.45 22.74
CA GLN A 278 -19.71 12.81 21.60
C GLN A 278 -19.35 14.20 21.07
N SER A 279 -19.55 14.42 19.78
CA SER A 279 -19.33 15.75 19.19
C SER A 279 -20.25 16.80 19.79
N PHE A 280 -19.68 17.96 20.07
CA PHE A 280 -20.42 19.15 20.54
C PHE A 280 -21.02 19.97 19.39
N GLU A 281 -20.83 19.56 18.14
CA GLU A 281 -21.33 20.21 16.91
C GLU A 281 -21.02 21.72 16.87
N ALA A 282 -19.84 22.11 17.31
CA ALA A 282 -19.40 23.49 17.46
C ALA A 282 -20.21 24.33 18.46
N ASN A 283 -20.95 23.70 19.37
CA ASN A 283 -21.61 24.39 20.46
C ASN A 283 -20.62 24.77 21.56
N LEU A 284 -20.13 26.00 21.51
CA LEU A 284 -19.07 26.50 22.38
C LEU A 284 -19.44 26.49 23.87
N ASP A 285 -20.71 26.65 24.21
CA ASP A 285 -21.15 26.63 25.61
C ASP A 285 -21.16 25.21 26.16
N HIS A 286 -21.60 24.23 25.37
CA HIS A 286 -21.51 22.82 25.74
C HIS A 286 -20.05 22.36 25.91
N ILE A 287 -19.13 22.82 25.05
CA ILE A 287 -17.69 22.55 25.18
C ILE A 287 -17.18 23.11 26.49
N ALA A 288 -17.47 24.38 26.76
CA ALA A 288 -17.06 25.05 27.99
C ALA A 288 -17.61 24.35 29.25
N ASP A 289 -18.87 23.98 29.25
CA ASP A 289 -19.51 23.28 30.38
C ASP A 289 -18.92 21.88 30.56
N PHE A 290 -18.62 21.18 29.49
CA PHE A 290 -17.93 19.89 29.56
C PHE A 290 -16.54 20.02 30.18
N ILE A 291 -15.73 20.96 29.72
CA ILE A 291 -14.40 21.23 30.25
C ILE A 291 -14.44 21.61 31.72
N ARG A 292 -15.39 22.47 32.09
CA ARG A 292 -15.58 22.91 33.50
C ARG A 292 -15.88 21.77 34.47
N LYS A 293 -16.56 20.68 34.04
CA LYS A 293 -16.78 19.50 34.89
C LYS A 293 -15.49 18.91 35.44
N PHE A 294 -14.39 19.02 34.72
CA PHE A 294 -13.09 18.47 35.11
C PHE A 294 -12.19 19.53 35.80
N LEU A 295 -12.39 20.84 35.52
CA LEU A 295 -11.57 21.92 36.06
C LEU A 295 -12.08 22.46 37.41
N PHE A 296 -13.38 22.22 37.81
CA PHE A 296 -13.92 22.78 39.04
C PHE A 296 -13.64 21.95 40.30
N PRO A 297 -13.65 22.58 41.52
CA PRO A 297 -13.09 22.03 42.77
C PRO A 297 -13.65 20.68 43.25
N GLN A 298 -14.81 20.27 42.79
CA GLN A 298 -15.38 18.96 43.15
C GLN A 298 -14.70 17.79 42.42
N HIS A 299 -13.94 18.11 41.33
CA HIS A 299 -13.19 17.14 40.53
C HIS A 299 -11.72 17.60 40.32
N SER A 300 -11.26 18.65 41.01
CA SER A 300 -9.97 19.32 40.81
C SER A 300 -8.74 18.55 41.28
N ASP A 301 -8.86 17.26 41.53
CA ASP A 301 -7.72 16.38 41.88
C ASP A 301 -6.79 16.13 40.67
N GLY A 302 -6.36 17.21 40.03
CA GLY A 302 -5.29 17.13 39.04
C GLY A 302 -5.71 16.59 37.68
N TRP A 303 -6.95 16.84 37.23
CA TRP A 303 -7.35 16.55 35.86
C TRP A 303 -6.59 17.42 34.85
N ARG A 304 -6.14 16.80 33.81
CA ARG A 304 -5.43 17.41 32.71
C ARG A 304 -6.33 17.41 31.48
N ILE A 305 -6.45 18.58 30.83
CA ILE A 305 -7.25 18.71 29.61
C ILE A 305 -6.30 19.05 28.46
N VAL A 306 -6.29 18.21 27.46
CA VAL A 306 -5.49 18.32 26.25
C VAL A 306 -6.40 18.55 25.07
N ILE A 307 -6.21 19.63 24.34
CA ILE A 307 -6.91 19.91 23.08
C ILE A 307 -5.93 19.69 21.93
N ALA A 308 -6.17 18.64 21.16
CA ALA A 308 -5.43 18.33 19.96
C ALA A 308 -6.14 18.92 18.74
N THR A 309 -5.64 20.04 18.22
CA THR A 309 -6.29 20.83 17.17
C THR A 309 -5.28 21.42 16.18
N ASP A 310 -5.71 21.53 14.91
CA ASP A 310 -4.96 22.24 13.87
C ASP A 310 -5.08 23.78 14.02
N TYR A 311 -5.93 24.26 14.94
CA TYR A 311 -6.24 25.69 15.12
C TYR A 311 -6.08 26.16 16.58
N PRO A 312 -4.91 25.94 17.24
CA PRO A 312 -4.76 26.14 18.68
C PRO A 312 -5.05 27.58 19.11
N GLU A 313 -4.59 28.59 18.39
CA GLU A 313 -4.81 30.00 18.76
C GLU A 313 -6.30 30.37 18.75
N ARG A 314 -7.04 29.91 17.75
CA ARG A 314 -8.49 30.17 17.66
C ARG A 314 -9.26 29.50 18.78
N VAL A 315 -8.92 28.24 19.10
CA VAL A 315 -9.58 27.51 20.19
C VAL A 315 -9.25 28.17 21.53
N LYS A 316 -8.02 28.62 21.72
CA LYS A 316 -7.57 29.34 22.91
C LYS A 316 -8.34 30.66 23.12
N GLU A 317 -8.54 31.46 22.08
CA GLU A 317 -9.34 32.68 22.14
C GLU A 317 -10.79 32.37 22.55
N ILE A 318 -11.41 31.38 21.92
CA ILE A 318 -12.79 30.95 22.20
C ILE A 318 -12.98 30.49 23.66
N LEU A 319 -12.02 29.75 24.21
CA LEU A 319 -12.04 29.29 25.60
C LEU A 319 -11.73 30.42 26.58
N ALA A 320 -10.84 31.33 26.24
CA ALA A 320 -10.52 32.51 27.05
C ALA A 320 -11.73 33.45 27.22
N GLU A 321 -12.55 33.64 26.18
CA GLU A 321 -13.83 34.38 26.28
C GLU A 321 -14.80 33.76 27.31
N ARG A 322 -14.60 32.48 27.64
CA ARG A 322 -15.40 31.71 28.63
C ARG A 322 -14.68 31.51 29.95
N ASN A 323 -13.59 32.24 30.20
CA ASN A 323 -12.74 32.15 31.38
C ASN A 323 -12.16 30.72 31.61
N ILE A 324 -11.79 30.00 30.55
CA ILE A 324 -11.11 28.71 30.59
C ILE A 324 -9.68 28.92 30.09
N PHE A 325 -8.68 28.74 31.00
CA PHE A 325 -7.28 29.02 30.71
C PHE A 325 -6.38 27.81 31.01
N ASP A 326 -6.82 26.86 31.81
CA ASP A 326 -6.03 25.71 32.26
C ASP A 326 -6.22 24.51 31.35
N VAL A 327 -5.75 24.66 30.09
CA VAL A 327 -5.88 23.67 29.01
C VAL A 327 -4.57 23.61 28.24
N GLU A 328 -4.08 22.41 27.98
CA GLU A 328 -2.91 22.17 27.14
C GLU A 328 -3.35 22.06 25.66
N TYR A 329 -2.50 22.55 24.76
CA TYR A 329 -2.75 22.49 23.33
C TYR A 329 -1.63 21.72 22.64
N ASN A 330 -2.02 20.76 21.81
CA ASN A 330 -1.11 19.98 20.97
C ASN A 330 -1.59 20.04 19.52
N GLU A 331 -0.68 19.76 18.59
CA GLU A 331 -1.08 19.49 17.20
C GLU A 331 -1.98 18.25 17.17
N SER A 332 -2.93 18.20 16.23
CA SER A 332 -3.87 17.09 16.12
C SER A 332 -3.14 15.80 15.72
N ILE A 333 -2.94 14.93 16.71
CA ILE A 333 -2.31 13.62 16.54
C ILE A 333 -3.30 12.46 16.71
N SER A 334 -4.55 12.74 17.11
CA SER A 334 -5.58 11.74 17.34
C SER A 334 -6.83 12.02 16.52
N SER A 335 -7.46 10.96 16.01
CA SER A 335 -8.72 11.06 15.28
C SER A 335 -9.93 11.23 16.18
N HIS A 336 -9.81 10.87 17.48
CA HIS A 336 -10.90 10.87 18.45
C HIS A 336 -10.42 11.37 19.80
N GLY A 337 -11.31 12.11 20.48
CA GLY A 337 -11.14 12.46 21.87
C GLY A 337 -11.61 11.35 22.81
N ALA A 338 -11.11 11.37 24.03
CA ALA A 338 -11.49 10.43 25.09
C ALA A 338 -11.32 11.03 26.48
N VAL A 339 -12.08 10.54 27.44
CA VAL A 339 -11.84 10.71 28.86
C VAL A 339 -11.09 9.49 29.35
N LEU A 340 -9.90 9.69 29.87
CA LEU A 340 -9.03 8.66 30.42
C LEU A 340 -9.04 8.79 31.94
N THR A 341 -9.97 8.10 32.60
CA THR A 341 -10.27 8.29 34.03
C THR A 341 -9.05 7.95 34.88
N ASP A 342 -8.39 6.83 34.63
CA ASP A 342 -7.23 6.38 35.40
C ASP A 342 -6.04 7.33 35.31
N PHE A 343 -5.93 8.06 34.20
CA PHE A 343 -4.89 9.07 33.96
C PHE A 343 -5.35 10.49 34.29
N LYS A 344 -6.60 10.66 34.76
CA LYS A 344 -7.22 11.98 34.99
C LYS A 344 -6.99 12.94 33.80
N THR A 345 -7.14 12.43 32.58
CA THR A 345 -6.86 13.16 31.36
C THR A 345 -8.07 13.16 30.44
N VAL A 346 -8.42 14.33 29.94
CA VAL A 346 -9.41 14.51 28.87
C VAL A 346 -8.68 14.95 27.62
N ILE A 347 -8.90 14.24 26.53
CA ILE A 347 -8.39 14.61 25.20
C ILE A 347 -9.59 15.03 24.35
N LEU A 348 -9.56 16.23 23.79
CA LEU A 348 -10.53 16.74 22.84
C LEU A 348 -9.83 16.97 21.49
N THR A 349 -10.50 16.61 20.41
CA THR A 349 -9.99 16.84 19.05
C THR A 349 -10.93 17.75 18.26
N ASP A 350 -10.52 18.16 17.07
CA ASP A 350 -11.37 18.95 16.16
C ASP A 350 -12.68 18.23 15.79
N ARG A 351 -12.71 16.90 15.93
CA ARG A 351 -13.92 16.10 15.73
C ARG A 351 -14.96 16.36 16.81
N GLU A 352 -14.57 16.29 18.08
CA GLU A 352 -15.49 16.55 19.20
C GLU A 352 -15.86 18.03 19.25
N LEU A 353 -14.91 18.93 19.01
CA LEU A 353 -15.12 20.36 19.09
C LEU A 353 -16.05 20.87 17.97
N PHE A 354 -15.80 20.47 16.71
CA PHE A 354 -16.40 21.11 15.53
C PHE A 354 -17.15 20.16 14.61
N ASN A 355 -17.31 18.90 14.99
CA ASN A 355 -17.82 17.83 14.11
C ASN A 355 -17.06 17.75 12.77
N LYS A 356 -15.86 18.31 12.74
CA LYS A 356 -14.95 18.03 11.65
C LYS A 356 -14.53 16.57 11.81
N ARG A 357 -15.02 15.72 10.92
CA ARG A 357 -14.21 14.53 10.61
C ARG A 357 -12.87 15.12 10.19
N ASN A 358 -11.85 14.97 11.04
CA ASN A 358 -10.49 15.18 10.56
C ASN A 358 -10.50 14.46 9.22
N LYS A 359 -10.11 15.15 8.14
CA LYS A 359 -9.61 14.41 6.97
C LYS A 359 -8.82 13.32 7.61
N GLU A 360 -9.35 12.08 7.51
CA GLU A 360 -8.69 10.91 8.08
C GLU A 360 -7.24 11.27 8.07
N ILE A 361 -6.53 11.10 9.21
CA ILE A 361 -5.09 11.15 9.13
C ILE A 361 -4.81 10.04 8.12
N THR A 362 -5.15 10.33 6.89
CA THR A 362 -4.40 9.86 5.76
C THR A 362 -3.10 10.37 6.23
N SER A 363 -2.42 9.48 7.04
CA SER A 363 -1.05 9.66 7.38
C SER A 363 -0.57 10.50 6.22
N GLN A 364 -0.14 11.74 6.44
CA GLN A 364 0.59 12.35 5.35
C GLN A 364 1.52 11.22 5.08
N LYS A 365 0.99 10.30 4.22
CA LYS A 365 1.80 9.28 3.66
C LYS A 365 2.86 10.20 3.14
N ARG A 366 3.93 10.37 3.93
CA ARG A 366 5.18 10.77 3.36
C ARG A 366 5.37 9.64 2.39
N SER A 367 4.58 9.74 1.29
CA SER A 367 4.68 8.84 0.19
C SER A 367 6.12 8.99 -0.14
N TYR A 368 6.90 8.02 0.25
CA TYR A 368 8.29 7.91 -0.11
C TYR A 368 8.39 8.09 -1.63
N TYR A 369 7.31 7.75 -2.30
CA TYR A 369 7.03 7.94 -3.71
C TYR A 369 6.01 9.09 -3.85
N LYS A 370 6.49 10.32 -4.07
CA LYS A 370 5.66 11.54 -4.16
C LYS A 370 4.60 11.55 -5.27
N GLU A 371 4.57 10.57 -6.14
CA GLU A 371 3.80 10.54 -7.39
C GLU A 371 3.00 9.25 -7.60
N LYS A 372 2.49 8.70 -6.49
CA LYS A 372 1.54 7.58 -6.58
C LYS A 372 0.30 8.03 -7.35
N PRO A 373 -0.18 7.28 -8.36
CA PRO A 373 -1.52 7.49 -8.90
C PRO A 373 -2.53 7.52 -7.74
N GLU A 374 -3.46 8.48 -7.75
CA GLU A 374 -4.54 8.50 -6.74
C GLU A 374 -5.49 7.34 -7.01
N TYR A 375 -5.13 6.19 -6.47
CA TYR A 375 -6.07 5.07 -6.40
C TYR A 375 -7.25 5.47 -5.52
N ILE A 376 -8.43 5.02 -5.90
CA ILE A 376 -9.63 5.23 -5.10
C ILE A 376 -9.56 4.24 -3.95
N GLU A 377 -9.30 4.72 -2.74
CA GLU A 377 -9.12 3.88 -1.55
C GLU A 377 -10.45 3.56 -0.87
N ASN A 378 -11.45 4.45 -1.02
CA ASN A 378 -12.75 4.28 -0.40
C ASN A 378 -13.89 4.59 -1.38
N ILE A 379 -14.98 3.85 -1.27
CA ILE A 379 -16.16 4.04 -2.12
C ILE A 379 -16.79 5.42 -1.97
N ASN A 380 -16.63 6.05 -0.81
CA ASN A 380 -17.13 7.40 -0.55
C ASN A 380 -16.32 8.49 -1.27
N ASP A 381 -15.14 8.14 -1.81
CA ASP A 381 -14.28 9.08 -2.52
C ASP A 381 -14.69 9.29 -3.97
N ILE A 382 -15.61 8.46 -4.48
CA ILE A 382 -16.09 8.50 -5.85
C ILE A 382 -17.61 8.74 -5.90
N LYS A 383 -18.04 9.60 -6.80
CA LYS A 383 -19.45 9.90 -7.02
C LYS A 383 -19.96 9.29 -8.31
N GLU A 384 -21.21 8.88 -8.33
CA GLU A 384 -21.85 8.44 -9.56
C GLU A 384 -21.72 9.48 -10.68
N GLY A 385 -21.33 9.03 -11.87
CA GLY A 385 -21.08 9.88 -13.01
C GLY A 385 -19.64 10.38 -13.15
N GLU A 386 -18.77 10.14 -12.17
CA GLU A 386 -17.34 10.45 -12.28
C GLU A 386 -16.63 9.48 -13.25
N TYR A 387 -15.62 10.02 -13.94
CA TYR A 387 -14.76 9.23 -14.82
C TYR A 387 -13.66 8.56 -13.99
N VAL A 388 -13.49 7.27 -14.26
CA VAL A 388 -12.45 6.45 -13.62
C VAL A 388 -11.62 5.75 -14.68
N VAL A 389 -10.40 5.40 -14.34
CA VAL A 389 -9.49 4.62 -15.17
C VAL A 389 -9.24 3.29 -14.49
N HIS A 390 -9.64 2.23 -15.15
CA HIS A 390 -9.29 0.87 -14.74
C HIS A 390 -7.96 0.49 -15.41
N SER A 391 -7.04 -0.12 -14.67
CA SER A 391 -5.69 -0.47 -15.15
C SER A 391 -5.70 -1.28 -16.45
N ILE A 392 -6.66 -2.19 -16.60
CA ILE A 392 -6.80 -3.10 -17.76
C ILE A 392 -7.80 -2.59 -18.78
N HIS A 393 -8.96 -2.07 -18.34
CA HIS A 393 -10.08 -1.74 -19.24
C HIS A 393 -10.13 -0.27 -19.65
N GLY A 394 -9.27 0.57 -19.07
CA GLY A 394 -9.17 1.99 -19.43
C GLY A 394 -10.27 2.86 -18.84
N VAL A 395 -10.63 3.93 -19.57
CA VAL A 395 -11.55 4.97 -19.09
C VAL A 395 -13.00 4.52 -19.14
N GLY A 396 -13.67 4.57 -17.99
CA GLY A 396 -15.11 4.31 -17.83
C GLY A 396 -15.79 5.36 -16.97
N ILE A 397 -17.09 5.24 -16.76
CA ILE A 397 -17.91 6.07 -15.88
C ILE A 397 -18.43 5.21 -14.73
N TYR A 398 -18.19 5.64 -13.51
CA TYR A 398 -18.77 4.99 -12.32
C TYR A 398 -20.28 5.22 -12.24
N LYS A 399 -21.06 4.15 -12.08
CA LYS A 399 -22.53 4.14 -12.05
C LYS A 399 -23.13 3.80 -10.71
N GLY A 400 -22.30 3.68 -9.69
CA GLY A 400 -22.76 3.36 -8.35
C GLY A 400 -22.53 1.90 -7.96
N LEU A 401 -22.99 1.57 -6.76
CA LEU A 401 -22.97 0.22 -6.19
C LEU A 401 -24.16 -0.60 -6.69
N SER A 402 -23.92 -1.88 -6.91
CA SER A 402 -24.97 -2.87 -7.12
C SER A 402 -24.71 -4.08 -6.21
N GLN A 403 -25.77 -4.61 -5.59
CA GLN A 403 -25.67 -5.84 -4.84
C GLN A 403 -26.00 -7.01 -5.76
N GLN A 404 -25.17 -8.04 -5.71
CA GLN A 404 -25.42 -9.30 -6.41
C GLN A 404 -25.45 -10.44 -5.40
N ASP A 405 -26.44 -11.33 -5.55
CA ASP A 405 -26.51 -12.55 -4.78
C ASP A 405 -25.69 -13.63 -5.50
N ILE A 406 -24.58 -14.01 -4.89
CA ILE A 406 -23.73 -15.10 -5.38
C ILE A 406 -23.73 -16.19 -4.31
N ASP A 407 -24.30 -17.34 -4.63
CA ASP A 407 -24.41 -18.51 -3.75
C ASP A 407 -25.07 -18.25 -2.40
N GLY A 408 -26.10 -17.34 -2.38
CA GLY A 408 -26.84 -16.99 -1.18
C GLY A 408 -26.16 -15.92 -0.30
N GLN A 409 -25.10 -15.30 -0.78
CA GLN A 409 -24.44 -14.16 -0.13
C GLN A 409 -24.59 -12.90 -0.98
N LEU A 410 -25.11 -11.83 -0.38
CA LEU A 410 -25.15 -10.51 -1.00
C LEU A 410 -23.75 -9.89 -0.97
N LYS A 411 -23.18 -9.65 -2.15
CA LYS A 411 -21.90 -8.97 -2.31
C LYS A 411 -22.09 -7.64 -3.03
N ASP A 412 -21.36 -6.61 -2.59
CA ASP A 412 -21.38 -5.28 -3.19
C ASP A 412 -20.41 -5.20 -4.37
N TYR A 413 -20.89 -4.70 -5.51
CA TYR A 413 -20.11 -4.50 -6.74
C TYR A 413 -20.17 -3.05 -7.19
N LEU A 414 -19.03 -2.52 -7.59
CA LEU A 414 -18.90 -1.25 -8.31
C LEU A 414 -19.28 -1.48 -9.77
N THR A 415 -20.18 -0.68 -10.29
CA THR A 415 -20.57 -0.76 -11.70
C THR A 415 -19.87 0.34 -12.50
N ILE A 416 -19.04 -0.04 -13.46
CA ILE A 416 -18.35 0.87 -14.38
C ILE A 416 -18.93 0.70 -15.78
N GLU A 417 -19.36 1.80 -16.39
CA GLU A 417 -19.91 1.81 -17.76
C GLU A 417 -18.86 2.30 -18.74
N TYR A 418 -18.63 1.51 -19.78
CA TYR A 418 -17.68 1.76 -20.86
C TYR A 418 -18.39 2.20 -22.15
N ALA A 419 -17.63 2.35 -23.24
CA ALA A 419 -18.22 2.60 -24.56
C ALA A 419 -19.23 1.50 -24.93
N ASN A 420 -20.21 1.84 -25.77
CA ASN A 420 -21.31 0.95 -26.20
C ASN A 420 -22.26 0.50 -25.05
N LYS A 421 -22.18 1.14 -23.88
CA LYS A 421 -22.93 0.78 -22.66
C LYS A 421 -22.54 -0.58 -22.08
N ASP A 422 -21.35 -1.09 -22.41
CA ASP A 422 -20.80 -2.26 -21.74
C ASP A 422 -20.59 -1.95 -20.26
N ARG A 423 -20.84 -2.92 -19.38
CA ARG A 423 -20.70 -2.74 -17.93
C ARG A 423 -19.77 -3.77 -17.34
N LEU A 424 -18.85 -3.29 -16.52
CA LEU A 424 -17.98 -4.11 -15.68
C LEU A 424 -18.46 -3.99 -14.25
N HIS A 425 -18.62 -5.13 -13.59
CA HIS A 425 -18.93 -5.21 -12.18
C HIS A 425 -17.66 -5.66 -11.44
N ILE A 426 -17.14 -4.78 -10.60
CA ILE A 426 -15.92 -4.99 -9.82
C ILE A 426 -16.33 -5.18 -8.37
N PRO A 427 -15.89 -6.24 -7.66
CA PRO A 427 -16.13 -6.36 -6.23
C PRO A 427 -15.71 -5.08 -5.48
N ALA A 428 -16.48 -4.66 -4.49
CA ALA A 428 -16.22 -3.41 -3.78
C ALA A 428 -14.84 -3.39 -3.10
N GLU A 429 -14.32 -4.58 -2.76
CA GLU A 429 -12.98 -4.75 -2.20
C GLU A 429 -11.85 -4.43 -3.21
N GLN A 430 -12.14 -4.45 -4.50
CA GLN A 430 -11.19 -4.17 -5.59
C GLN A 430 -11.29 -2.74 -6.12
N ILE A 431 -11.84 -1.82 -5.36
CA ILE A 431 -11.99 -0.40 -5.74
C ILE A 431 -10.66 0.28 -6.11
N ASN A 432 -9.57 -0.18 -5.56
CA ASN A 432 -8.21 0.29 -5.81
C ASN A 432 -7.65 -0.05 -7.21
N LEU A 433 -8.34 -0.92 -7.98
CA LEU A 433 -8.05 -1.08 -9.41
C LEU A 433 -8.49 0.15 -10.21
N LEU A 434 -9.22 1.07 -9.58
CA LEU A 434 -9.69 2.30 -10.15
C LEU A 434 -8.84 3.49 -9.71
N VAL A 435 -8.47 4.30 -10.69
CA VAL A 435 -7.81 5.60 -10.48
C VAL A 435 -8.79 6.68 -10.92
N ARG A 436 -8.85 7.78 -10.18
CA ARG A 436 -9.65 8.93 -10.61
C ARG A 436 -9.09 9.51 -11.90
N TYR A 437 -9.95 9.68 -12.91
CA TYR A 437 -9.52 10.33 -14.14
C TYR A 437 -9.21 11.81 -13.90
N ARG A 438 -8.00 12.22 -14.21
CA ARG A 438 -7.55 13.63 -14.17
C ARG A 438 -7.30 14.10 -15.58
N GLY A 439 -8.30 14.73 -16.21
CA GLY A 439 -8.14 15.38 -17.52
C GLY A 439 -7.81 16.86 -17.37
N SER A 440 -7.00 17.39 -18.25
CA SER A 440 -6.74 18.84 -18.35
C SER A 440 -7.93 19.53 -19.04
N GLY A 441 -8.85 20.10 -18.24
CA GLY A 441 -9.89 20.99 -18.77
C GLY A 441 -11.28 20.37 -18.98
N SER A 442 -12.17 21.13 -19.62
CA SER A 442 -13.60 20.85 -19.78
C SER A 442 -13.97 19.74 -20.80
N ILE A 443 -13.01 19.02 -21.34
CA ILE A 443 -13.25 18.02 -22.38
C ILE A 443 -13.53 16.66 -21.72
N LYS A 444 -14.73 16.12 -22.00
CA LYS A 444 -15.10 14.77 -21.56
C LYS A 444 -14.21 13.72 -22.21
N PRO A 445 -13.60 12.79 -21.43
CA PRO A 445 -12.77 11.75 -22.01
C PRO A 445 -13.60 10.80 -22.88
N LYS A 446 -12.96 10.22 -23.88
CA LYS A 446 -13.56 9.15 -24.66
C LYS A 446 -13.53 7.86 -23.86
N LEU A 447 -14.68 7.21 -23.70
CA LEU A 447 -14.77 5.94 -23.01
C LEU A 447 -14.04 4.83 -23.80
N SER A 448 -13.34 3.98 -23.10
CA SER A 448 -12.67 2.81 -23.66
C SER A 448 -13.68 1.72 -24.04
N ARG A 449 -13.31 0.85 -24.98
CA ARG A 449 -14.11 -0.33 -25.34
C ARG A 449 -13.61 -1.54 -24.57
N MET A 450 -14.51 -2.29 -23.97
CA MET A 450 -14.15 -3.54 -23.29
C MET A 450 -13.63 -4.58 -24.30
N GLY A 451 -12.53 -5.27 -23.96
CA GLY A 451 -11.94 -6.33 -24.78
C GLY A 451 -11.22 -5.84 -26.06
N GLY A 452 -11.04 -4.53 -26.24
CA GLY A 452 -10.34 -3.96 -27.39
C GLY A 452 -8.89 -3.55 -27.06
N LYS A 453 -8.03 -3.56 -28.09
CA LYS A 453 -6.64 -3.03 -27.95
C LYS A 453 -6.57 -1.49 -27.87
N ASP A 454 -7.73 -0.81 -27.82
CA ASP A 454 -7.82 0.66 -27.84
C ASP A 454 -7.12 1.31 -26.64
N TRP A 455 -7.21 0.70 -25.46
CA TRP A 455 -6.59 1.20 -24.25
C TRP A 455 -5.06 1.03 -24.27
N GLU A 456 -4.57 -0.12 -24.70
CA GLU A 456 -3.12 -0.36 -24.84
C GLU A 456 -2.53 0.58 -25.90
N ASN A 457 -3.23 0.76 -27.02
CA ASN A 457 -2.84 1.73 -28.04
C ASN A 457 -2.83 3.16 -27.50
N THR A 458 -3.77 3.50 -26.61
CA THR A 458 -3.83 4.82 -25.97
C THR A 458 -2.66 5.01 -25.02
N LYS A 459 -2.37 4.03 -24.15
CA LYS A 459 -1.18 4.05 -23.27
C LYS A 459 0.10 4.24 -24.07
N THR A 460 0.26 3.46 -25.14
CA THR A 460 1.44 3.53 -26.02
C THR A 460 1.57 4.87 -26.75
N ARG A 461 0.43 5.44 -27.21
CA ARG A 461 0.43 6.74 -27.87
C ARG A 461 0.79 7.87 -26.90
N VAL A 462 0.15 7.90 -25.72
CA VAL A 462 0.45 8.92 -24.69
C VAL A 462 1.91 8.84 -24.28
N LYS A 463 2.44 7.62 -24.10
CA LYS A 463 3.86 7.42 -23.79
C LYS A 463 4.75 8.01 -24.90
N LYS A 464 4.44 7.77 -26.18
CA LYS A 464 5.19 8.34 -27.34
C LYS A 464 5.08 9.86 -27.41
N GLU A 465 3.90 10.44 -27.15
CA GLU A 465 3.70 11.89 -27.14
C GLU A 465 4.51 12.57 -26.02
N VAL A 466 4.53 11.97 -24.82
CA VAL A 466 5.37 12.44 -23.71
C VAL A 466 6.86 12.34 -24.06
N GLU A 467 7.28 11.25 -24.72
CA GLU A 467 8.65 11.08 -25.23
C GLU A 467 9.06 12.18 -26.22
N GLN A 468 8.14 12.62 -27.10
CA GLN A 468 8.41 13.69 -28.07
C GLN A 468 8.52 15.08 -27.46
N VAL A 469 7.88 15.32 -26.31
CA VAL A 469 7.94 16.61 -25.60
C VAL A 469 9.17 16.71 -24.70
N ALA A 470 9.77 15.57 -24.34
CA ALA A 470 10.96 15.50 -23.47
C ALA A 470 12.29 15.64 -24.24
N TYR A 471 12.26 15.79 -25.57
CA TYR A 471 13.37 16.16 -26.46
C TYR A 471 13.23 17.65 -26.82
#